data_d20dd47882b03d1fc55f03f2d3df2f66
#
_entry.id   d20dd47882b03d1fc55f03f2d3df2f66
#
_cell.length_a   1.000
_cell.length_b   1.000
_cell.length_c   1.000
_cell.angle_alpha   90.00
_cell.angle_beta   90.00
_cell.angle_gamma   90.00
#
_symmetry.space_group_name_H-M   'P 1'
#
loop_
_entity.id
_entity.type
_entity.pdbx_description
1 polymer ?
#
loop_
_entity_poly.entity_id
_entity_poly.type
_entity_poly.pdbx_seq_one_letter_code
_entity_poly.pdbx_strand_id
1 'polypeptide(L)'
;MKIDSAKIEALRELLAAPRRKIVLVAHTNPDGDAIGASTAWRDVLAAMGHEVTMIVPNKYPYFLDWMPDIREVVIFRFAPERALEAIRGADIVFCLDFNSLSRLEALSDALAENTAARRVLIDHHLSPDGGFDLQFSYPQSSSTCFLLYCIIEQLCGTEVITRKMAKALCVGMMTDTGNFSFSFLTPALYRALAVLVEKGIDVAGIHNSVYNGYTEDRARLFGYAIHRKMNIIQEGTAAYMSLTEA
;
A
#
# COMPACT_ATOMS: atom_id res chain seq x y z
N MET A 1 0.48 -17.69 -2.19
CA MET A 1 1.89 -17.63 -2.70
C MET A 1 2.81 -18.04 -1.56
N LYS A 2 3.87 -18.79 -1.83
CA LYS A 2 4.83 -19.20 -0.78
C LYS A 2 5.95 -18.16 -0.71
N ILE A 3 6.17 -17.59 0.46
CA ILE A 3 7.30 -16.70 0.76
C ILE A 3 8.50 -17.56 1.20
N ASP A 4 9.70 -17.08 0.93
CA ASP A 4 10.92 -17.72 1.39
C ASP A 4 10.93 -17.81 2.93
N SER A 5 11.03 -19.04 3.44
CA SER A 5 10.98 -19.30 4.89
C SER A 5 12.14 -18.65 5.65
N ALA A 6 13.33 -18.52 5.02
CA ALA A 6 14.46 -17.84 5.64
C ALA A 6 14.18 -16.35 5.83
N LYS A 7 13.49 -15.70 4.88
CA LYS A 7 13.07 -14.30 5.01
C LYS A 7 11.99 -14.11 6.09
N ILE A 8 11.05 -15.05 6.20
CA ILE A 8 10.04 -15.02 7.28
C ILE A 8 10.71 -15.16 8.65
N GLU A 9 11.69 -16.05 8.78
CA GLU A 9 12.41 -16.21 10.05
C GLU A 9 13.25 -14.98 10.39
N ALA A 10 13.96 -14.39 9.43
CA ALA A 10 14.68 -13.14 9.63
C ALA A 10 13.74 -11.99 10.04
N LEU A 11 12.54 -11.92 9.47
CA LEU A 11 11.53 -10.95 9.89
C LEU A 11 11.02 -11.22 11.30
N ARG A 12 10.81 -12.50 11.66
CA ARG A 12 10.41 -12.91 13.02
C ARG A 12 11.44 -12.50 14.06
N GLU A 13 12.72 -12.75 13.79
CA GLU A 13 13.84 -12.35 14.66
C GLU A 13 13.91 -10.82 14.81
N LEU A 14 13.76 -10.08 13.71
CA LEU A 14 13.77 -8.62 13.72
C LEU A 14 12.65 -8.03 14.59
N LEU A 15 11.48 -8.68 14.59
CA LEU A 15 10.29 -8.24 15.35
C LEU A 15 10.19 -8.85 16.76
N ALA A 16 11.03 -9.81 17.12
CA ALA A 16 11.00 -10.47 18.44
C ALA A 16 11.49 -9.56 19.58
N ALA A 17 12.22 -8.49 19.28
CA ALA A 17 12.71 -7.56 20.29
C ALA A 17 11.56 -6.79 20.97
N PRO A 18 11.68 -6.39 22.24
CA PRO A 18 10.67 -5.59 22.91
C PRO A 18 10.47 -4.27 22.16
N ARG A 19 9.32 -3.66 22.39
CA ARG A 19 8.81 -2.41 21.80
C ARG A 19 9.82 -1.62 20.94
N ARG A 20 9.63 -1.66 19.64
CA ARG A 20 10.38 -0.87 18.66
C ARG A 20 9.57 0.31 18.19
N LYS A 21 10.26 1.39 17.80
CA LYS A 21 9.68 2.48 17.02
C LYS A 21 9.78 2.11 15.54
N ILE A 22 8.66 1.88 14.92
CA ILE A 22 8.57 1.43 13.53
C ILE A 22 7.90 2.50 12.69
N VAL A 23 8.51 2.81 11.55
CA VAL A 23 7.91 3.68 10.55
C VAL A 23 7.54 2.86 9.32
N LEU A 24 6.33 3.04 8.84
CA LEU A 24 5.86 2.52 7.56
C LEU A 24 5.83 3.69 6.58
N VAL A 25 6.56 3.57 5.48
CA VAL A 25 6.61 4.58 4.43
C VAL A 25 6.07 3.98 3.14
N ALA A 26 5.18 4.70 2.46
CA ALA A 26 4.70 4.36 1.13
C ALA A 26 5.03 5.48 0.12
N HIS A 27 4.85 5.21 -1.17
CA HIS A 27 5.28 6.08 -2.26
C HIS A 27 4.48 7.39 -2.40
N THR A 28 5.01 8.34 -3.17
CA THR A 28 4.32 9.55 -3.62
C THR A 28 3.09 9.21 -4.46
N ASN A 29 2.00 9.95 -4.25
CA ASN A 29 0.67 9.66 -4.79
C ASN A 29 0.18 8.26 -4.37
N PRO A 30 0.12 7.99 -3.06
CA PRO A 30 -0.23 6.67 -2.55
C PRO A 30 -1.63 6.28 -2.99
N ASP A 31 -1.77 5.06 -3.43
CA ASP A 31 -3.03 4.48 -3.90
C ASP A 31 -3.65 3.53 -2.86
N GLY A 32 -4.60 2.69 -3.30
CA GLY A 32 -5.28 1.76 -2.41
C GLY A 32 -4.37 0.64 -1.90
N ASP A 33 -3.35 0.24 -2.67
CA ASP A 33 -2.42 -0.81 -2.26
C ASP A 33 -1.43 -0.28 -1.24
N ALA A 34 -0.83 0.89 -1.48
CA ALA A 34 0.07 1.58 -0.55
C ALA A 34 -0.59 1.84 0.82
N ILE A 35 -1.80 2.39 0.81
CA ILE A 35 -2.56 2.71 2.03
C ILE A 35 -3.09 1.44 2.71
N GLY A 36 -3.59 0.49 1.93
CA GLY A 36 -4.08 -0.79 2.43
C GLY A 36 -2.99 -1.60 3.13
N ALA A 37 -1.82 -1.72 2.50
CA ALA A 37 -0.66 -2.39 3.08
C ALA A 37 -0.18 -1.68 4.36
N SER A 38 -0.06 -0.35 4.34
CA SER A 38 0.36 0.42 5.51
C SER A 38 -0.59 0.23 6.69
N THR A 39 -1.91 0.34 6.45
CA THR A 39 -2.92 0.20 7.51
C THR A 39 -2.96 -1.21 8.09
N ALA A 40 -2.94 -2.24 7.24
CA ALA A 40 -2.98 -3.62 7.71
C ALA A 40 -1.69 -4.00 8.47
N TRP A 41 -0.53 -3.60 7.96
CA TRP A 41 0.75 -3.92 8.60
C TRP A 41 0.93 -3.18 9.93
N ARG A 42 0.50 -1.92 10.01
CA ARG A 42 0.46 -1.17 11.27
C ARG A 42 -0.27 -1.93 12.37
N ASP A 43 -1.43 -2.49 12.06
CA ASP A 43 -2.23 -3.20 13.06
C ASP A 43 -1.56 -4.49 13.53
N VAL A 44 -0.91 -5.25 12.63
CA VAL A 44 -0.12 -6.43 13.01
C VAL A 44 1.01 -6.05 13.96
N LEU A 45 1.80 -5.05 13.59
CA LEU A 45 2.95 -4.60 14.36
C LEU A 45 2.55 -3.99 15.72
N ALA A 46 1.45 -3.23 15.76
CA ALA A 46 0.88 -2.71 17.00
C ALA A 46 0.39 -3.83 17.93
N ALA A 47 -0.22 -4.88 17.38
CA ALA A 47 -0.63 -6.07 18.15
C ALA A 47 0.57 -6.83 18.72
N MET A 48 1.75 -6.75 18.07
CA MET A 48 3.02 -7.28 18.59
C MET A 48 3.65 -6.38 19.67
N GLY A 49 3.06 -5.21 19.97
CA GLY A 49 3.51 -4.28 21.01
C GLY A 49 4.46 -3.19 20.53
N HIS A 50 4.63 -3.01 19.23
CA HIS A 50 5.47 -1.96 18.66
C HIS A 50 4.72 -0.61 18.57
N GLU A 51 5.48 0.47 18.56
CA GLU A 51 5.00 1.82 18.28
C GLU A 51 5.14 2.09 16.79
N VAL A 52 4.02 2.31 16.08
CA VAL A 52 4.03 2.34 14.62
C VAL A 52 3.48 3.67 14.10
N THR A 53 4.24 4.31 13.21
CA THR A 53 3.84 5.53 12.51
C THR A 53 3.76 5.27 11.01
N MET A 54 2.63 5.59 10.39
CA MET A 54 2.45 5.54 8.93
C MET A 54 2.75 6.90 8.32
N ILE A 55 3.59 6.95 7.29
CA ILE A 55 3.99 8.20 6.61
C ILE A 55 3.83 8.03 5.11
N VAL A 56 3.26 9.06 4.46
CA VAL A 56 3.22 9.19 3.01
C VAL A 56 3.71 10.59 2.60
N PRO A 57 4.33 10.75 1.41
CA PRO A 57 4.84 12.05 0.95
C PRO A 57 3.75 13.10 0.77
N ASN A 58 2.65 12.73 0.15
CA ASN A 58 1.52 13.62 -0.16
C ASN A 58 0.16 12.94 0.10
N LYS A 59 -0.92 13.69 -0.08
CA LYS A 59 -2.26 13.21 0.25
C LYS A 59 -2.68 12.05 -0.67
N TYR A 60 -3.27 11.04 -0.06
CA TYR A 60 -3.95 9.93 -0.73
C TYR A 60 -5.26 10.40 -1.40
N PRO A 61 -5.79 9.65 -2.38
CA PRO A 61 -7.04 9.96 -3.06
C PRO A 61 -8.24 9.99 -2.10
N TYR A 62 -9.19 10.89 -2.37
CA TYR A 62 -10.39 11.09 -1.54
C TYR A 62 -11.26 9.84 -1.38
N PHE A 63 -11.25 8.95 -2.37
CA PHE A 63 -12.03 7.70 -2.30
C PHE A 63 -11.50 6.70 -1.26
N LEU A 64 -10.37 7.02 -0.60
CA LEU A 64 -9.82 6.28 0.54
C LEU A 64 -10.16 6.93 1.89
N ASP A 65 -10.79 8.12 1.94
CA ASP A 65 -11.09 8.86 3.18
C ASP A 65 -11.96 8.05 4.19
N TRP A 66 -12.65 7.02 3.71
CA TRP A 66 -13.46 6.12 4.52
C TRP A 66 -12.69 4.94 5.14
N MET A 67 -11.43 4.75 4.77
CA MET A 67 -10.63 3.64 5.30
C MET A 67 -10.40 3.78 6.81
N PRO A 68 -10.35 2.64 7.53
CA PRO A 68 -10.04 2.66 8.95
C PRO A 68 -8.70 3.35 9.23
N ASP A 69 -8.65 4.16 10.27
CA ASP A 69 -7.44 4.83 10.78
C ASP A 69 -6.68 5.67 9.74
N ILE A 70 -7.30 6.00 8.64
CA ILE A 70 -6.70 6.81 7.57
C ILE A 70 -6.21 8.18 8.09
N ARG A 71 -6.85 8.71 9.14
CA ARG A 71 -6.47 9.98 9.76
C ARG A 71 -5.21 9.90 10.60
N GLU A 72 -4.72 8.70 10.91
CA GLU A 72 -3.46 8.49 11.62
C GLU A 72 -2.25 8.56 10.67
N VAL A 73 -2.48 8.47 9.36
CA VAL A 73 -1.43 8.61 8.35
C VAL A 73 -0.85 10.02 8.39
N VAL A 74 0.43 10.11 8.66
CA VAL A 74 1.18 11.35 8.63
C VAL A 74 1.48 11.70 7.17
N ILE A 75 0.92 12.79 6.69
CA ILE A 75 1.18 13.29 5.34
C ILE A 75 2.34 14.29 5.45
N PHE A 76 3.50 13.94 4.90
CA PHE A 76 4.72 14.74 5.02
C PHE A 76 4.50 16.18 4.56
N ARG A 77 3.82 16.39 3.45
CA ARG A 77 3.53 17.74 2.93
C ARG A 77 2.80 18.64 3.93
N PHE A 78 2.03 18.08 4.87
CA PHE A 78 1.24 18.85 5.85
C PHE A 78 1.82 18.84 7.26
N ALA A 79 2.65 17.84 7.57
CA ALA A 79 3.26 17.66 8.88
C ALA A 79 4.74 17.20 8.76
N PRO A 80 5.61 17.98 8.10
CA PRO A 80 6.99 17.56 7.80
C PRO A 80 7.79 17.29 9.06
N GLU A 81 7.70 18.13 10.07
CA GLU A 81 8.46 17.99 11.31
C GLU A 81 8.12 16.69 12.04
N ARG A 82 6.83 16.36 12.14
CA ARG A 82 6.36 15.10 12.75
C ARG A 82 6.87 13.89 11.99
N ALA A 83 6.85 13.93 10.65
CA ALA A 83 7.35 12.84 9.83
C ALA A 83 8.87 12.68 9.99
N LEU A 84 9.63 13.76 9.94
CA LEU A 84 11.09 13.74 10.11
C LEU A 84 11.49 13.25 11.51
N GLU A 85 10.81 13.69 12.55
CA GLU A 85 11.04 13.21 13.91
C GLU A 85 10.80 11.69 14.03
N ALA A 86 9.70 11.20 13.48
CA ALA A 86 9.39 9.78 13.47
C ALA A 86 10.45 8.96 12.72
N ILE A 87 10.90 9.44 11.54
CA ILE A 87 11.93 8.75 10.74
C ILE A 87 13.26 8.73 11.48
N ARG A 88 13.70 9.85 12.04
CA ARG A 88 14.97 9.94 12.79
C ARG A 88 14.99 9.06 14.03
N GLY A 89 13.85 8.89 14.68
CA GLY A 89 13.70 8.06 15.87
C GLY A 89 13.37 6.61 15.62
N ALA A 90 13.24 6.18 14.35
CA ALA A 90 12.84 4.83 14.00
C ALA A 90 13.96 3.81 14.24
N ASP A 91 13.63 2.66 14.82
CA ASP A 91 14.48 1.47 14.88
C ASP A 91 14.38 0.65 13.59
N ILE A 92 13.18 0.62 12.99
CA ILE A 92 12.88 -0.13 11.76
C ILE A 92 12.04 0.76 10.84
N VAL A 93 12.38 0.76 9.56
CA VAL A 93 11.58 1.39 8.51
C VAL A 93 11.13 0.33 7.52
N PHE A 94 9.82 0.13 7.40
CA PHE A 94 9.23 -0.65 6.32
C PHE A 94 8.93 0.26 5.13
N CYS A 95 9.47 -0.10 3.99
CA CYS A 95 9.23 0.50 2.69
C CYS A 95 8.18 -0.34 1.97
N LEU A 96 6.99 0.22 1.79
CA LEU A 96 5.81 -0.50 1.31
C LEU A 96 5.40 0.02 -0.06
N ASP A 97 5.26 -0.90 -1.01
CA ASP A 97 4.68 -0.64 -2.32
C ASP A 97 5.49 0.32 -3.21
N PHE A 98 6.80 0.22 -3.13
CA PHE A 98 7.71 0.90 -4.06
C PHE A 98 9.07 0.20 -4.11
N ASN A 99 9.70 0.26 -5.27
CA ASN A 99 10.98 -0.41 -5.56
C ASN A 99 12.22 0.47 -5.36
N SER A 100 12.06 1.79 -5.29
CA SER A 100 13.15 2.77 -5.23
C SER A 100 12.83 3.91 -4.28
N LEU A 101 13.83 4.33 -3.47
CA LEU A 101 13.70 5.48 -2.57
C LEU A 101 13.39 6.79 -3.32
N SER A 102 13.72 6.88 -4.61
CA SER A 102 13.38 8.04 -5.44
C SER A 102 11.87 8.29 -5.53
N ARG A 103 11.04 7.27 -5.28
CA ARG A 103 9.57 7.40 -5.25
C ARG A 103 9.02 8.09 -4.00
N LEU A 104 9.89 8.48 -3.10
CA LEU A 104 9.54 9.16 -1.85
C LEU A 104 9.77 10.68 -1.90
N GLU A 105 10.33 11.20 -3.01
CA GLU A 105 10.68 12.62 -3.15
C GLU A 105 11.51 13.14 -1.94
N ALA A 106 11.07 14.21 -1.30
CA ALA A 106 11.80 14.82 -0.17
C ALA A 106 11.96 13.90 1.06
N LEU A 107 11.18 12.81 1.18
CA LEU A 107 11.38 11.84 2.27
C LEU A 107 12.59 10.93 2.06
N SER A 108 13.09 10.81 0.82
CA SER A 108 14.25 9.97 0.49
C SER A 108 15.50 10.38 1.29
N ASP A 109 15.75 11.68 1.40
CA ASP A 109 16.91 12.22 2.11
C ASP A 109 16.84 11.92 3.61
N ALA A 110 15.67 12.13 4.22
CA ALA A 110 15.45 11.82 5.63
C ALA A 110 15.66 10.34 5.96
N LEU A 111 15.24 9.46 5.06
CA LEU A 111 15.49 8.02 5.21
C LEU A 111 16.98 7.69 5.03
N ALA A 112 17.67 8.35 4.11
CA ALA A 112 19.10 8.16 3.91
C ALA A 112 19.92 8.59 5.12
N GLU A 113 19.54 9.67 5.80
CA GLU A 113 20.19 10.16 7.01
C GLU A 113 20.07 9.20 8.20
N ASN A 114 18.96 8.48 8.35
CA ASN A 114 18.82 7.47 9.41
C ASN A 114 19.51 6.15 9.02
N THR A 115 20.81 6.08 9.21
CA THR A 115 21.63 4.87 8.94
C THR A 115 21.55 3.82 10.04
N ALA A 116 20.97 4.14 11.20
CA ALA A 116 20.83 3.22 12.32
C ALA A 116 19.59 2.31 12.19
N ALA A 117 18.54 2.77 11.50
CA ALA A 117 17.32 2.00 11.31
C ALA A 117 17.54 0.84 10.34
N ARG A 118 16.99 -0.31 10.68
CA ARG A 118 16.90 -1.46 9.76
C ARG A 118 15.82 -1.18 8.71
N ARG A 119 16.14 -1.37 7.44
CA ARG A 119 15.22 -1.13 6.33
C ARG A 119 14.68 -2.43 5.76
N VAL A 120 13.36 -2.55 5.72
CA VAL A 120 12.67 -3.73 5.18
C VAL A 120 11.80 -3.31 4.01
N LEU A 121 12.02 -3.92 2.86
CA LEU A 121 11.19 -3.72 1.66
C LEU A 121 10.10 -4.79 1.59
N ILE A 122 8.85 -4.36 1.35
CA ILE A 122 7.73 -5.24 0.96
C ILE A 122 7.09 -4.63 -0.28
N ASP A 123 7.33 -5.24 -1.43
CA ASP A 123 7.01 -4.64 -2.72
C ASP A 123 6.81 -5.69 -3.82
N HIS A 124 5.96 -5.36 -4.80
CA HIS A 124 5.73 -6.20 -5.97
C HIS A 124 6.21 -5.57 -7.30
N HIS A 125 6.83 -4.40 -7.26
CA HIS A 125 7.38 -3.76 -8.44
C HIS A 125 8.67 -4.45 -8.91
N LEU A 126 8.98 -4.27 -10.21
CA LEU A 126 10.19 -4.78 -10.83
C LEU A 126 11.43 -3.97 -10.40
N SER A 127 12.60 -4.62 -10.41
CA SER A 127 13.91 -3.97 -10.28
C SER A 127 14.05 -3.11 -9.01
N PRO A 128 13.96 -3.71 -7.81
CA PRO A 128 14.16 -2.95 -6.57
C PRO A 128 15.60 -2.44 -6.46
N ASP A 129 15.74 -1.26 -5.86
CA ASP A 129 17.04 -0.71 -5.48
C ASP A 129 17.75 -1.59 -4.44
N GLY A 130 19.07 -1.40 -4.31
CA GLY A 130 19.82 -1.90 -3.17
C GLY A 130 19.58 -1.06 -1.90
N GLY A 131 20.16 -1.49 -0.78
CA GLY A 131 20.17 -0.72 0.47
C GLY A 131 19.03 -1.05 1.46
N PHE A 132 18.38 -2.18 1.27
CA PHE A 132 17.47 -2.77 2.25
C PHE A 132 18.13 -3.95 2.96
N ASP A 133 17.97 -4.03 4.26
CA ASP A 133 18.51 -5.13 5.09
C ASP A 133 17.75 -6.44 4.88
N LEU A 134 16.45 -6.35 4.62
CA LEU A 134 15.57 -7.46 4.31
C LEU A 134 14.62 -7.08 3.18
N GLN A 135 14.46 -7.92 2.16
CA GLN A 135 13.67 -7.63 1.00
C GLN A 135 12.65 -8.73 0.71
N PHE A 136 11.38 -8.35 0.73
CA PHE A 136 10.26 -9.12 0.18
C PHE A 136 9.84 -8.49 -1.15
N SER A 137 10.68 -8.65 -2.19
CA SER A 137 10.38 -8.20 -3.54
C SER A 137 9.86 -9.39 -4.33
N TYR A 138 8.58 -9.34 -4.73
CA TYR A 138 7.88 -10.42 -5.42
C TYR A 138 7.05 -9.88 -6.59
N PRO A 139 7.67 -9.61 -7.76
CA PRO A 139 6.99 -9.03 -8.91
C PRO A 139 5.85 -9.88 -9.50
N GLN A 140 5.80 -11.15 -9.15
CA GLN A 140 4.69 -12.04 -9.51
C GLN A 140 3.46 -11.89 -8.60
N SER A 141 3.55 -11.13 -7.51
CA SER A 141 2.40 -10.78 -6.70
C SER A 141 1.49 -9.80 -7.44
N SER A 142 0.19 -9.97 -7.30
CA SER A 142 -0.79 -9.06 -7.92
C SER A 142 -0.87 -7.69 -7.22
N SER A 143 -0.34 -7.58 -6.01
CA SER A 143 -0.29 -6.35 -5.21
C SER A 143 0.61 -6.54 -3.98
N THR A 144 1.04 -5.46 -3.38
CA THR A 144 1.75 -5.45 -2.09
C THR A 144 0.82 -5.94 -0.97
N CYS A 145 -0.47 -5.64 -1.01
CA CYS A 145 -1.46 -6.16 -0.05
C CYS A 145 -1.60 -7.69 -0.12
N PHE A 146 -1.57 -8.29 -1.31
CA PHE A 146 -1.58 -9.75 -1.43
C PHE A 146 -0.27 -10.37 -0.94
N LEU A 147 0.86 -9.74 -1.25
CA LEU A 147 2.16 -10.16 -0.72
C LEU A 147 2.17 -10.08 0.81
N LEU A 148 1.69 -8.99 1.37
CA LEU A 148 1.59 -8.78 2.82
C LEU A 148 0.67 -9.79 3.49
N TYR A 149 -0.49 -10.12 2.88
CA TYR A 149 -1.34 -11.20 3.35
C TYR A 149 -0.54 -12.52 3.47
N CYS A 150 0.24 -12.87 2.45
CA CYS A 150 1.05 -14.09 2.46
C CYS A 150 2.17 -14.06 3.51
N ILE A 151 2.74 -12.88 3.79
CA ILE A 151 3.70 -12.68 4.88
C ILE A 151 3.02 -12.87 6.23
N ILE A 152 1.87 -12.24 6.47
CA ILE A 152 1.10 -12.36 7.72
C ILE A 152 0.70 -13.82 7.97
N GLU A 153 0.17 -14.50 6.95
CA GLU A 153 -0.23 -15.91 7.03
C GLU A 153 0.92 -16.80 7.51
N GLN A 154 2.15 -16.59 6.98
CA GLN A 154 3.30 -17.42 7.32
C GLN A 154 4.01 -16.97 8.61
N LEU A 155 3.92 -15.70 8.98
CA LEU A 155 4.54 -15.15 10.20
C LEU A 155 3.70 -15.42 11.45
N CYS A 156 2.38 -15.19 11.38
CA CYS A 156 1.47 -15.14 12.52
C CYS A 156 0.22 -16.03 12.36
N GLY A 157 -0.04 -16.58 11.17
CA GLY A 157 -1.31 -17.20 10.83
C GLY A 157 -2.39 -16.18 10.45
N THR A 158 -3.45 -16.64 9.80
CA THR A 158 -4.57 -15.79 9.35
C THR A 158 -5.50 -15.36 10.48
N GLU A 159 -5.37 -15.98 11.66
CA GLU A 159 -6.24 -15.71 12.85
C GLU A 159 -6.04 -14.29 13.37
N VAL A 160 -4.85 -13.73 13.22
CA VAL A 160 -4.53 -12.35 13.64
C VAL A 160 -5.22 -11.29 12.78
N ILE A 161 -5.67 -11.67 11.58
CA ILE A 161 -6.32 -10.75 10.64
C ILE A 161 -7.71 -10.38 11.17
N THR A 162 -7.83 -9.15 11.64
CA THR A 162 -9.11 -8.57 12.07
C THR A 162 -9.95 -8.16 10.86
N ARG A 163 -11.25 -7.92 11.07
CA ARG A 163 -12.14 -7.36 10.02
C ARG A 163 -11.59 -6.05 9.42
N LYS A 164 -10.97 -5.21 10.26
CA LYS A 164 -10.35 -3.95 9.86
C LYS A 164 -9.16 -4.19 8.91
N MET A 165 -8.25 -5.07 9.28
CA MET A 165 -7.10 -5.46 8.45
C MET A 165 -7.56 -6.12 7.15
N ALA A 166 -8.54 -7.01 7.22
CA ALA A 166 -9.11 -7.67 6.04
C ALA A 166 -9.69 -6.65 5.04
N LYS A 167 -10.36 -5.60 5.55
CA LYS A 167 -10.89 -4.51 4.73
C LYS A 167 -9.76 -3.75 4.01
N ALA A 168 -8.67 -3.41 4.71
CA ALA A 168 -7.53 -2.71 4.15
C ALA A 168 -6.80 -3.54 3.09
N LEU A 169 -6.52 -4.81 3.38
CA LEU A 169 -5.91 -5.76 2.43
C LEU A 169 -6.78 -5.94 1.17
N CYS A 170 -8.10 -6.05 1.34
CA CYS A 170 -9.03 -6.20 0.22
C CYS A 170 -9.03 -4.96 -0.69
N VAL A 171 -8.92 -3.74 -0.13
CA VAL A 171 -8.84 -2.49 -0.92
C VAL A 171 -7.61 -2.53 -1.83
N GLY A 172 -6.43 -2.84 -1.30
CA GLY A 172 -5.21 -2.90 -2.12
C GLY A 172 -5.27 -3.99 -3.18
N MET A 173 -5.68 -5.20 -2.81
CA MET A 173 -5.87 -6.28 -3.80
C MET A 173 -6.84 -5.88 -4.91
N MET A 174 -7.92 -5.15 -4.57
CA MET A 174 -8.95 -4.70 -5.50
C MET A 174 -8.44 -3.59 -6.43
N THR A 175 -7.76 -2.58 -5.90
CA THR A 175 -7.28 -1.44 -6.71
C THR A 175 -6.21 -1.87 -7.70
N ASP A 176 -5.23 -2.64 -7.27
CA ASP A 176 -4.10 -3.07 -8.10
C ASP A 176 -4.47 -4.09 -9.17
N THR A 177 -5.51 -4.87 -8.94
CA THR A 177 -6.02 -5.82 -9.92
C THR A 177 -7.11 -5.26 -10.83
N GLY A 178 -7.38 -3.94 -10.75
CA GLY A 178 -8.47 -3.31 -11.50
C GLY A 178 -9.80 -3.99 -11.24
N ASN A 179 -10.16 -4.15 -9.97
CA ASN A 179 -11.34 -4.89 -9.53
C ASN A 179 -11.32 -6.36 -10.02
N PHE A 180 -10.19 -7.03 -9.87
CA PHE A 180 -9.98 -8.44 -10.27
C PHE A 180 -10.22 -8.68 -11.76
N SER A 181 -9.87 -7.71 -12.61
CA SER A 181 -10.06 -7.79 -14.07
C SER A 181 -8.74 -7.74 -14.87
N PHE A 182 -7.60 -7.41 -14.23
CA PHE A 182 -6.29 -7.40 -14.87
C PHE A 182 -5.65 -8.79 -14.88
N SER A 183 -4.47 -8.92 -15.52
CA SER A 183 -3.63 -10.12 -15.44
C SER A 183 -3.08 -10.34 -14.02
N PHE A 184 -2.44 -11.49 -13.79
CA PHE A 184 -1.90 -11.92 -12.48
C PHE A 184 -2.93 -12.35 -11.43
N LEU A 185 -4.15 -12.64 -11.85
CA LEU A 185 -5.14 -13.30 -10.99
C LEU A 185 -4.80 -14.78 -10.82
N THR A 186 -4.55 -15.19 -9.60
CA THR A 186 -4.15 -16.56 -9.27
C THR A 186 -5.16 -17.22 -8.35
N PRO A 187 -5.24 -18.56 -8.32
CA PRO A 187 -6.06 -19.26 -7.33
C PRO A 187 -5.67 -18.91 -5.87
N ALA A 188 -4.41 -18.56 -5.63
CA ALA A 188 -3.93 -18.17 -4.32
C ALA A 188 -4.52 -16.81 -3.88
N LEU A 189 -4.62 -15.83 -4.79
CA LEU A 189 -5.28 -14.55 -4.52
C LEU A 189 -6.76 -14.75 -4.15
N TYR A 190 -7.49 -15.58 -4.90
CA TYR A 190 -8.90 -15.85 -4.61
C TYR A 190 -9.11 -16.60 -3.27
N ARG A 191 -8.18 -17.49 -2.89
CA ARG A 191 -8.22 -18.11 -1.54
C ARG A 191 -7.96 -17.07 -0.45
N ALA A 192 -7.02 -16.15 -0.64
CA ALA A 192 -6.80 -15.05 0.30
C ALA A 192 -8.07 -14.19 0.44
N LEU A 193 -8.72 -13.81 -0.68
CA LEU A 193 -9.99 -13.09 -0.64
C LEU A 193 -11.07 -13.87 0.09
N ALA A 194 -11.17 -15.18 -0.09
CA ALA A 194 -12.13 -16.01 0.65
C ALA A 194 -11.91 -15.88 2.16
N VAL A 195 -10.65 -15.99 2.63
CA VAL A 195 -10.30 -15.77 4.05
C VAL A 195 -10.67 -14.37 4.51
N LEU A 196 -10.41 -13.33 3.70
CA LEU A 196 -10.79 -11.96 4.07
C LEU A 196 -12.32 -11.80 4.17
N VAL A 197 -13.09 -12.45 3.30
CA VAL A 197 -14.57 -12.47 3.36
C VAL A 197 -15.06 -13.18 4.62
N GLU A 198 -14.43 -14.27 5.04
CA GLU A 198 -14.73 -14.96 6.30
C GLU A 198 -14.50 -14.06 7.52
N LYS A 199 -13.64 -13.02 7.43
CA LYS A 199 -13.50 -11.99 8.48
C LYS A 199 -14.67 -10.98 8.51
N GLY A 200 -15.69 -11.17 7.67
CA GLY A 200 -16.93 -10.39 7.67
C GLY A 200 -16.85 -9.05 6.96
N ILE A 201 -15.97 -8.90 5.97
CA ILE A 201 -15.93 -7.69 5.14
C ILE A 201 -17.08 -7.69 4.12
N ASP A 202 -17.55 -6.49 3.78
CA ASP A 202 -18.51 -6.26 2.70
C ASP A 202 -17.74 -5.86 1.42
N VAL A 203 -17.44 -6.82 0.57
CA VAL A 203 -16.68 -6.59 -0.68
C VAL A 203 -17.46 -5.68 -1.63
N ALA A 204 -18.79 -5.80 -1.71
CA ALA A 204 -19.62 -4.94 -2.55
C ALA A 204 -19.59 -3.48 -2.06
N GLY A 205 -19.68 -3.28 -0.74
CA GLY A 205 -19.55 -1.96 -0.11
C GLY A 205 -18.17 -1.35 -0.33
N ILE A 206 -17.09 -2.16 -0.24
CA ILE A 206 -15.72 -1.71 -0.57
C ILE A 206 -15.64 -1.28 -2.03
N HIS A 207 -16.13 -2.10 -2.96
CA HIS A 207 -16.15 -1.77 -4.38
C HIS A 207 -16.89 -0.45 -4.65
N ASN A 208 -18.07 -0.27 -4.06
CA ASN A 208 -18.85 0.95 -4.23
C ASN A 208 -18.09 2.18 -3.69
N SER A 209 -17.39 2.06 -2.57
CA SER A 209 -16.62 3.16 -1.99
C SER A 209 -15.41 3.53 -2.86
N VAL A 210 -14.78 2.56 -3.50
CA VAL A 210 -13.57 2.79 -4.35
C VAL A 210 -13.95 3.28 -5.75
N TYR A 211 -14.93 2.64 -6.41
CA TYR A 211 -15.18 2.85 -7.84
C TYR A 211 -16.43 3.65 -8.14
N ASN A 212 -17.43 3.67 -7.27
CA ASN A 212 -18.72 4.31 -7.54
C ASN A 212 -18.94 5.64 -6.79
N GLY A 213 -17.97 6.08 -5.98
CA GLY A 213 -18.02 7.33 -5.22
C GLY A 213 -17.71 8.58 -6.07
N TYR A 214 -18.20 8.65 -7.30
CA TYR A 214 -17.97 9.82 -8.16
C TYR A 214 -18.77 11.03 -7.68
N THR A 215 -18.09 12.19 -7.56
CA THR A 215 -18.77 13.48 -7.43
C THR A 215 -19.40 13.87 -8.76
N GLU A 216 -20.42 14.73 -8.72
CA GLU A 216 -21.05 15.28 -9.93
C GLU A 216 -20.00 15.97 -10.83
N ASP A 217 -19.09 16.75 -10.24
CA ASP A 217 -18.04 17.45 -10.98
C ASP A 217 -17.11 16.48 -11.71
N ARG A 218 -16.71 15.38 -11.06
CA ARG A 218 -15.90 14.34 -11.71
C ARG A 218 -16.64 13.68 -12.87
N ALA A 219 -17.92 13.37 -12.68
CA ALA A 219 -18.74 12.78 -13.74
C ALA A 219 -18.89 13.73 -14.93
N ARG A 220 -19.11 15.03 -14.67
CA ARG A 220 -19.19 16.07 -15.70
C ARG A 220 -17.86 16.27 -16.43
N LEU A 221 -16.73 16.32 -15.68
CA LEU A 221 -15.40 16.42 -16.28
C LEU A 221 -15.09 15.21 -17.15
N PHE A 222 -15.42 14.01 -16.69
CA PHE A 222 -15.21 12.78 -17.46
C PHE A 222 -16.02 12.78 -18.75
N GLY A 223 -17.31 13.16 -18.70
CA GLY A 223 -18.14 13.33 -19.87
C GLY A 223 -17.59 14.37 -20.86
N TYR A 224 -17.12 15.51 -20.35
CA TYR A 224 -16.47 16.54 -21.16
C TYR A 224 -15.18 16.02 -21.82
N ALA A 225 -14.34 15.34 -21.06
CA ALA A 225 -13.08 14.80 -21.55
C ALA A 225 -13.30 13.80 -22.70
N ILE A 226 -14.25 12.86 -22.56
CA ILE A 226 -14.60 11.91 -23.62
C ILE A 226 -15.21 12.63 -24.81
N HIS A 227 -16.21 13.48 -24.60
CA HIS A 227 -16.98 14.05 -25.70
C HIS A 227 -16.22 15.15 -26.46
N ARG A 228 -15.41 15.96 -25.77
CA ARG A 228 -14.77 17.14 -26.33
C ARG A 228 -13.27 17.06 -26.53
N LYS A 229 -12.58 16.18 -25.80
CA LYS A 229 -11.12 16.15 -25.74
C LYS A 229 -10.51 14.84 -26.25
N MET A 230 -11.31 13.80 -26.41
CA MET A 230 -10.83 12.52 -26.92
C MET A 230 -10.59 12.60 -28.43
N ASN A 231 -9.40 12.26 -28.84
CA ASN A 231 -9.00 12.14 -30.24
C ASN A 231 -8.67 10.68 -30.51
N ILE A 232 -9.37 10.07 -31.45
CA ILE A 232 -9.16 8.69 -31.87
C ILE A 232 -8.15 8.72 -33.03
N ILE A 233 -7.13 7.87 -32.92
CA ILE A 233 -6.05 7.76 -33.91
C ILE A 233 -5.82 6.28 -34.27
N GLN A 234 -4.95 6.05 -35.24
CA GLN A 234 -4.56 4.70 -35.69
C GLN A 234 -5.78 3.79 -35.99
N GLU A 235 -6.71 4.30 -36.78
CA GLU A 235 -7.91 3.57 -37.24
C GLU A 235 -8.75 3.02 -36.07
N GLY A 236 -8.80 3.74 -34.94
CA GLY A 236 -9.58 3.37 -33.76
C GLY A 236 -8.84 2.49 -32.74
N THR A 237 -7.58 2.17 -32.96
CA THR A 237 -6.81 1.32 -32.03
C THR A 237 -6.15 2.11 -30.88
N ALA A 238 -6.05 3.44 -30.98
CA ALA A 238 -5.55 4.30 -29.92
C ALA A 238 -6.37 5.58 -29.80
N ALA A 239 -6.39 6.16 -28.61
CA ALA A 239 -6.98 7.46 -28.33
C ALA A 239 -6.14 8.24 -27.33
N TYR A 240 -6.16 9.57 -27.42
CA TYR A 240 -5.57 10.45 -26.43
C TYR A 240 -6.51 11.59 -26.03
N MET A 241 -6.31 12.11 -24.83
CA MET A 241 -7.01 13.30 -24.32
C MET A 241 -5.98 14.25 -23.72
N SER A 242 -6.21 15.56 -23.92
CA SER A 242 -5.42 16.62 -23.31
C SER A 242 -6.31 17.54 -22.50
N LEU A 243 -6.03 17.67 -21.23
CA LEU A 243 -6.69 18.58 -20.29
C LEU A 243 -5.65 19.57 -19.77
N THR A 244 -6.02 20.84 -19.70
CA THR A 244 -5.22 21.90 -19.08
C THR A 244 -5.84 22.29 -17.75
N GLU A 245 -5.03 22.58 -16.75
CA GLU A 245 -5.48 23.31 -15.56
C GLU A 245 -5.89 24.72 -16.00
N ALA A 246 -7.04 25.21 -15.49
CA ALA A 246 -7.56 26.54 -15.78
C ALA A 246 -6.86 27.61 -14.94
#